data_6cd8d8a5b596512e86506a09c8b112b9
#
_entry.id   6cd8d8a5b596512e86506a09c8b112b9
#
_cell.length_a   1.000
_cell.length_b   1.000
_cell.length_c   1.000
_cell.angle_alpha   90.00
_cell.angle_beta   90.00
_cell.angle_gamma   90.00
#
_symmetry.space_group_name_H-M   'P 1'
#
loop_
_entity.id
_entity.type
_entity.pdbx_description
1 polymer ?
#
loop_
_entity_poly.entity_id
_entity_poly.type
_entity_poly.pdbx_seq_one_letter_code
_entity_poly.pdbx_strand_id
1 'polypeptide(L)'
;MISFSWLALSVTFGATSPKGRGLGKEMKFAWTAKGSHFGGAGFAKQRLRGRGRLRRTTMPHRYFTTEISDGTATLRGADAHHLARVMRARLGDTVILCDGNAVEYTATITGFGDECVEFRVEPGYRSAAEPSVEVTLLAGYPKQDKLEQIIKHGVELGAAHIVPFFSRYCVAAPKKEEQKNERYNRIAVEAAKQCGRGILPDVALPLANFGAVCRTFDQYDLVLFCYECGGAPLRDLLAAAAPA
;
A
#
# COMPACT_ATOMS: atom_id res chain seq x y z
N MET A 1 -2.50 -14.69 -28.53
CA MET A 1 -2.41 -13.21 -28.40
C MET A 1 -1.95 -12.93 -26.97
N ILE A 2 -0.64 -12.76 -26.79
CA ILE A 2 0.01 -12.66 -25.46
C ILE A 2 -0.18 -11.22 -24.99
N SER A 3 -0.83 -11.06 -23.84
CA SER A 3 -1.01 -9.75 -23.20
C SER A 3 0.27 -9.37 -22.44
N PHE A 4 1.04 -8.45 -22.98
CA PHE A 4 2.21 -7.92 -22.31
C PHE A 4 1.78 -6.96 -21.19
N SER A 5 2.04 -7.33 -19.95
CA SER A 5 1.91 -6.43 -18.81
C SER A 5 3.31 -5.96 -18.43
N TRP A 6 3.59 -4.69 -18.67
CA TRP A 6 4.83 -4.05 -18.25
C TRP A 6 4.68 -3.61 -16.80
N LEU A 7 5.55 -4.07 -15.96
CA LEU A 7 5.64 -3.67 -14.56
C LEU A 7 7.03 -3.14 -14.31
N ALA A 8 7.15 -1.88 -13.93
CA ALA A 8 8.38 -1.31 -13.42
C ALA A 8 8.19 -1.04 -11.92
N LEU A 9 9.14 -1.49 -11.13
CA LEU A 9 9.19 -1.25 -9.70
C LEU A 9 10.33 -0.28 -9.44
N SER A 10 10.05 0.83 -8.78
CA SER A 10 11.07 1.75 -8.30
C SER A 10 11.09 1.77 -6.78
N VAL A 11 12.26 1.91 -6.22
CA VAL A 11 12.48 1.87 -4.77
C VAL A 11 13.29 3.09 -4.37
N THR A 12 12.81 3.82 -3.37
CA THR A 12 13.53 4.93 -2.75
C THR A 12 13.99 4.49 -1.36
N PHE A 13 15.28 4.62 -1.07
CA PHE A 13 15.81 4.36 0.25
C PHE A 13 15.63 5.61 1.11
N GLY A 14 14.91 5.48 2.21
CA GLY A 14 14.56 6.59 3.11
C GLY A 14 15.76 7.39 3.58
N ALA A 15 15.60 8.68 3.46
CA ALA A 15 16.53 9.76 3.48
C ALA A 15 17.52 9.81 4.65
N THR A 16 18.77 9.79 4.32
CA THR A 16 19.72 10.91 4.56
C THR A 16 20.84 10.77 3.55
N SER A 17 20.58 11.15 2.29
CA SER A 17 21.65 11.22 1.31
C SER A 17 22.37 12.55 1.43
N PRO A 18 23.69 12.58 1.70
CA PRO A 18 24.50 13.77 1.48
C PRO A 18 24.55 14.03 -0.02
N LYS A 19 24.26 15.25 -0.44
CA LYS A 19 24.43 15.75 -1.80
C LYS A 19 25.82 15.40 -2.32
N GLY A 20 25.93 14.62 -3.37
CA GLY A 20 27.19 14.47 -4.06
C GLY A 20 27.29 13.34 -5.05
N ARG A 21 27.31 13.73 -6.32
CA ARG A 21 27.86 13.08 -7.53
C ARG A 21 27.01 12.01 -8.19
N GLY A 22 26.56 12.37 -9.41
CA GLY A 22 25.89 11.50 -10.34
C GLY A 22 26.74 10.30 -10.75
N LEU A 23 26.30 9.15 -10.29
CA LEU A 23 26.62 7.87 -10.90
C LEU A 23 25.57 7.63 -11.97
N GLY A 24 26.01 7.36 -13.21
CA GLY A 24 25.12 6.97 -14.28
C GLY A 24 24.25 5.80 -13.84
N LYS A 25 22.94 6.02 -13.83
CA LYS A 25 21.99 4.99 -13.39
C LYS A 25 21.96 3.86 -14.40
N GLU A 26 22.46 2.71 -14.01
CA GLU A 26 22.30 1.48 -14.79
C GLU A 26 20.87 0.97 -14.65
N MET A 27 20.20 0.80 -15.78
CA MET A 27 18.89 0.16 -15.83
C MET A 27 19.07 -1.36 -15.68
N LYS A 28 18.64 -1.90 -14.54
CA LYS A 28 18.77 -3.33 -14.25
C LYS A 28 17.48 -4.06 -14.58
N PHE A 29 17.59 -5.17 -15.29
CA PHE A 29 16.46 -6.00 -15.69
C PHE A 29 16.33 -7.21 -14.76
N ALA A 30 15.13 -7.42 -14.23
CA ALA A 30 14.82 -8.57 -13.37
C ALA A 30 13.79 -9.50 -14.03
N TRP A 31 13.96 -10.80 -13.84
CA TRP A 31 13.10 -11.83 -14.39
C TRP A 31 12.09 -12.34 -13.36
N THR A 32 10.84 -12.56 -13.80
CA THR A 32 9.82 -13.21 -12.98
C THR A 32 9.93 -14.73 -13.10
N ALA A 33 10.08 -15.42 -11.98
CA ALA A 33 10.07 -16.87 -11.95
C ALA A 33 8.74 -17.43 -12.47
N LYS A 34 8.80 -18.49 -13.30
CA LYS A 34 7.64 -19.28 -13.70
C LYS A 34 6.93 -19.81 -12.44
N GLY A 35 5.61 -19.66 -12.41
CA GLY A 35 4.78 -20.12 -11.31
C GLY A 35 5.05 -21.59 -10.98
N SER A 36 5.51 -21.85 -9.78
CA SER A 36 5.51 -23.19 -9.19
C SER A 36 4.10 -23.48 -8.67
N HIS A 37 3.56 -24.64 -9.09
CA HIS A 37 2.36 -25.22 -8.50
C HIS A 37 2.57 -25.36 -6.98
N PHE A 38 1.88 -24.58 -6.18
CA PHE A 38 1.74 -24.86 -4.76
C PHE A 38 0.81 -26.06 -4.59
N GLY A 39 1.43 -27.24 -4.36
CA GLY A 39 0.74 -28.41 -3.90
C GLY A 39 0.13 -28.15 -2.53
N GLY A 40 -1.17 -28.45 -2.39
CA GLY A 40 -1.90 -28.26 -1.16
C GLY A 40 -1.32 -29.08 -0.02
N ALA A 41 -0.82 -28.39 1.02
CA ALA A 41 -0.55 -29.01 2.31
C ALA A 41 -1.87 -29.01 3.10
N GLY A 42 -2.44 -30.21 3.28
CA GLY A 42 -3.62 -30.43 4.10
C GLY A 42 -3.35 -30.09 5.56
N PHE A 43 -4.01 -29.06 6.07
CA PHE A 43 -4.03 -28.79 7.51
C PHE A 43 -4.92 -29.78 8.22
N ALA A 44 -4.31 -30.66 9.01
CA ALA A 44 -5.01 -31.56 9.92
C ALA A 44 -5.77 -30.73 10.98
N LYS A 45 -7.09 -30.88 11.03
CA LYS A 45 -7.95 -30.34 12.10
C LYS A 45 -7.66 -31.06 13.42
N GLN A 46 -6.84 -30.46 14.25
CA GLN A 46 -6.72 -30.90 15.65
C GLN A 46 -7.83 -30.23 16.47
N ARG A 47 -8.80 -31.05 16.87
CA ARG A 47 -9.87 -30.62 17.79
C ARG A 47 -9.30 -30.51 19.19
N LEU A 48 -8.98 -29.32 19.63
CA LEU A 48 -8.79 -29.01 21.04
C LEU A 48 -10.13 -28.70 21.69
N ARG A 49 -10.66 -29.63 22.45
CA ARG A 49 -11.74 -29.40 23.43
C ARG A 49 -11.11 -28.75 24.66
N GLY A 50 -11.24 -27.45 24.79
CA GLY A 50 -10.94 -26.72 26.01
C GLY A 50 -11.93 -25.55 26.13
N ARG A 51 -12.89 -25.66 27.07
CA ARG A 51 -13.79 -24.57 27.45
C ARG A 51 -13.01 -23.52 28.24
N GLY A 52 -12.26 -22.68 27.57
CA GLY A 52 -11.87 -21.38 28.06
C GLY A 52 -12.49 -20.36 27.12
N ARG A 53 -13.26 -19.41 27.67
CA ARG A 53 -13.73 -18.24 26.94
C ARG A 53 -12.49 -17.42 26.58
N LEU A 54 -11.79 -17.82 25.53
CA LEU A 54 -10.78 -16.98 24.89
C LEU A 54 -11.53 -15.71 24.48
N ARG A 55 -11.23 -14.58 25.14
CA ARG A 55 -11.52 -13.27 24.59
C ARG A 55 -11.00 -13.32 23.16
N ARG A 56 -11.90 -13.25 22.18
CA ARG A 56 -11.53 -13.00 20.80
C ARG A 56 -10.75 -11.70 20.84
N THR A 57 -9.45 -11.80 20.72
CA THR A 57 -8.60 -10.65 20.38
C THR A 57 -8.93 -10.37 18.91
N THR A 58 -10.05 -9.70 18.67
CA THR A 58 -10.30 -9.06 17.39
C THR A 58 -9.20 -8.02 17.27
N MET A 59 -8.40 -8.10 16.20
CA MET A 59 -7.48 -7.03 15.89
C MET A 59 -8.27 -5.73 15.92
N PRO A 60 -7.82 -4.71 16.65
CA PRO A 60 -8.54 -3.45 16.72
C PRO A 60 -8.71 -2.88 15.31
N HIS A 61 -9.92 -2.39 15.02
CA HIS A 61 -10.18 -1.75 13.71
C HIS A 61 -9.26 -0.56 13.53
N ARG A 62 -8.82 -0.37 12.29
CA ARG A 62 -7.87 0.67 11.90
C ARG A 62 -8.58 1.74 11.07
N TYR A 63 -8.33 3.00 11.40
CA TYR A 63 -8.86 4.16 10.69
C TYR A 63 -7.77 5.20 10.49
N PHE A 64 -7.92 6.02 9.45
CA PHE A 64 -7.02 7.15 9.20
C PHE A 64 -7.69 8.46 9.57
N THR A 65 -6.96 9.33 10.25
CA THR A 65 -7.40 10.70 10.55
C THR A 65 -6.20 11.62 10.69
N THR A 66 -6.33 12.84 10.24
CA THR A 66 -5.34 13.92 10.41
C THR A 66 -5.66 14.80 11.60
N GLU A 67 -6.84 14.61 12.23
CA GLU A 67 -7.28 15.39 13.39
C GLU A 67 -6.80 14.73 14.69
N ILE A 68 -5.49 14.78 14.94
CA ILE A 68 -4.85 14.26 16.15
C ILE A 68 -4.06 15.38 16.81
N SER A 69 -4.39 15.74 18.05
CA SER A 69 -3.74 16.83 18.77
C SER A 69 -3.92 16.63 20.27
N ASP A 70 -2.88 16.93 21.05
CA ASP A 70 -2.90 17.03 22.51
C ASP A 70 -3.56 15.84 23.25
N GLY A 71 -3.27 14.62 22.80
CA GLY A 71 -3.81 13.42 23.43
C GLY A 71 -5.27 13.12 23.08
N THR A 72 -5.84 13.84 22.11
CA THR A 72 -7.18 13.66 21.58
C THR A 72 -7.17 13.45 20.08
N ALA A 73 -8.19 12.82 19.53
CA ALA A 73 -8.38 12.69 18.10
C ALA A 73 -9.85 12.71 17.72
N THR A 74 -10.13 13.08 16.49
CA THR A 74 -11.49 13.07 15.92
C THR A 74 -11.50 12.29 14.61
N LEU A 75 -12.45 11.38 14.47
CA LEU A 75 -12.73 10.66 13.22
C LEU A 75 -14.05 11.21 12.64
N ARG A 76 -14.07 11.53 11.36
CA ARG A 76 -15.24 12.12 10.69
C ARG A 76 -15.71 11.33 9.47
N GLY A 77 -16.91 11.68 9.01
CA GLY A 77 -17.48 11.21 7.75
C GLY A 77 -17.76 9.72 7.72
N ALA A 78 -17.47 9.06 6.58
CA ALA A 78 -17.82 7.67 6.36
C ALA A 78 -17.20 6.71 7.36
N ASP A 79 -15.99 6.96 7.82
CA ASP A 79 -15.28 6.13 8.80
C ASP A 79 -15.91 6.26 10.19
N ALA A 80 -16.31 7.46 10.60
CA ALA A 80 -17.06 7.67 11.85
C ALA A 80 -18.42 6.95 11.82
N HIS A 81 -19.15 7.09 10.71
CA HIS A 81 -20.41 6.39 10.51
C HIS A 81 -20.23 4.86 10.54
N HIS A 82 -19.19 4.35 9.86
CA HIS A 82 -18.85 2.92 9.87
C HIS A 82 -18.58 2.42 11.29
N LEU A 83 -17.75 3.13 12.06
CA LEU A 83 -17.41 2.77 13.42
C LEU A 83 -18.64 2.78 14.34
N ALA A 84 -19.44 3.86 14.30
CA ALA A 84 -20.59 4.03 15.18
C ALA A 84 -21.77 3.12 14.81
N ARG A 85 -22.11 3.02 13.52
CA ARG A 85 -23.35 2.36 13.07
C ARG A 85 -23.15 0.92 12.62
N VAL A 86 -22.09 0.64 11.87
CA VAL A 86 -21.83 -0.70 11.32
C VAL A 86 -21.16 -1.56 12.38
N MET A 87 -20.09 -1.06 12.98
CA MET A 87 -19.35 -1.78 14.02
C MET A 87 -20.02 -1.74 15.37
N ARG A 88 -20.96 -0.81 15.58
CA ARG A 88 -21.70 -0.61 16.85
C ARG A 88 -20.75 -0.43 18.04
N ALA A 89 -19.68 0.33 17.82
CA ALA A 89 -18.70 0.61 18.84
C ALA A 89 -19.34 1.37 20.02
N ARG A 90 -18.74 1.23 21.19
CA ARG A 90 -19.23 1.81 22.44
C ARG A 90 -18.18 2.71 23.07
N LEU A 91 -18.60 3.57 23.98
CA LEU A 91 -17.69 4.33 24.82
C LEU A 91 -16.72 3.37 25.53
N GLY A 92 -15.44 3.70 25.51
CA GLY A 92 -14.38 2.88 26.09
C GLY A 92 -13.83 1.79 25.18
N ASP A 93 -14.42 1.53 24.01
CA ASP A 93 -13.82 0.63 23.01
C ASP A 93 -12.53 1.24 22.45
N THR A 94 -11.59 0.38 22.10
CA THR A 94 -10.30 0.78 21.56
C THR A 94 -10.18 0.47 20.07
N VAL A 95 -9.57 1.39 19.32
CA VAL A 95 -9.23 1.26 17.90
C VAL A 95 -7.78 1.72 17.68
N ILE A 96 -7.23 1.46 16.50
CA ILE A 96 -5.98 2.06 16.06
C ILE A 96 -6.31 3.22 15.13
N LEU A 97 -5.81 4.41 15.45
CA LEU A 97 -5.82 5.56 14.55
C LEU A 97 -4.44 5.71 13.93
N CYS A 98 -4.40 6.04 12.64
CA CYS A 98 -3.18 6.29 11.89
C CYS A 98 -3.22 7.71 11.32
N ASP A 99 -2.10 8.40 11.38
CA ASP A 99 -1.97 9.75 10.80
C ASP A 99 -1.73 9.77 9.29
N GLY A 100 -1.53 8.58 8.69
CA GLY A 100 -1.18 8.43 7.29
C GLY A 100 0.31 8.56 6.98
N ASN A 101 1.15 8.85 7.99
CA ASN A 101 2.60 9.03 7.88
C ASN A 101 3.37 8.00 8.71
N ALA A 102 2.86 6.78 8.79
CA ALA A 102 3.43 5.67 9.54
C ALA A 102 3.43 5.83 11.07
N VAL A 103 2.66 6.77 11.65
CA VAL A 103 2.46 6.85 13.09
C VAL A 103 1.08 6.30 13.45
N GLU A 104 1.05 5.43 14.43
CA GLU A 104 -0.13 4.77 14.95
C GLU A 104 -0.39 5.19 16.39
N TYR A 105 -1.66 5.27 16.74
CA TYR A 105 -2.12 5.65 18.07
C TYR A 105 -3.14 4.64 18.56
N THR A 106 -2.96 4.12 19.77
CA THR A 106 -4.05 3.43 20.48
C THR A 106 -5.05 4.47 20.92
N ALA A 107 -6.27 4.37 20.40
CA ALA A 107 -7.31 5.35 20.63
C ALA A 107 -8.50 4.73 21.37
N THR A 108 -8.95 5.37 22.45
CA THR A 108 -10.14 4.97 23.22
C THR A 108 -11.27 5.93 22.93
N ILE A 109 -12.44 5.41 22.57
CA ILE A 109 -13.63 6.21 22.27
C ILE A 109 -14.13 6.93 23.55
N THR A 110 -14.22 8.24 23.48
CA THR A 110 -14.70 9.12 24.57
C THR A 110 -16.05 9.75 24.28
N GLY A 111 -16.43 9.88 23.00
CA GLY A 111 -17.69 10.49 22.61
C GLY A 111 -18.14 10.13 21.21
N PHE A 112 -19.45 10.30 20.99
CA PHE A 112 -20.08 10.22 19.67
C PHE A 112 -20.82 11.54 19.42
N GLY A 113 -20.42 12.28 18.39
CA GLY A 113 -21.11 13.46 17.88
C GLY A 113 -22.01 13.12 16.68
N ASP A 114 -22.61 14.13 16.07
CA ASP A 114 -23.57 13.95 14.96
C ASP A 114 -22.93 13.25 13.74
N GLU A 115 -21.71 13.62 13.37
CA GLU A 115 -20.96 13.02 12.25
C GLU A 115 -19.51 12.73 12.61
N CYS A 116 -19.21 12.61 13.89
CA CYS A 116 -17.84 12.35 14.35
C CYS A 116 -17.82 11.38 15.53
N VAL A 117 -16.66 10.81 15.74
CA VAL A 117 -16.32 10.03 16.94
C VAL A 117 -15.07 10.65 17.55
N GLU A 118 -15.12 10.89 18.85
CA GLU A 118 -14.04 11.49 19.63
C GLU A 118 -13.26 10.43 20.39
N PHE A 119 -11.96 10.64 20.50
CA PHE A 119 -11.05 9.70 21.12
C PHE A 119 -10.09 10.40 22.08
N ARG A 120 -9.68 9.68 23.09
CA ARG A 120 -8.43 9.90 23.80
C ARG A 120 -7.38 8.99 23.18
N VAL A 121 -6.21 9.51 22.83
CA VAL A 121 -5.11 8.75 22.24
C VAL A 121 -3.94 8.64 23.18
N GLU A 122 -3.28 7.48 23.14
CA GLU A 122 -2.00 7.26 23.79
C GLU A 122 -0.86 7.87 22.94
N PRO A 123 0.36 8.00 23.47
CA PRO A 123 1.50 8.45 22.68
C PRO A 123 1.66 7.62 21.41
N GLY A 124 1.87 8.31 20.28
CA GLY A 124 2.04 7.68 18.98
C GLY A 124 3.32 6.82 18.90
N TYR A 125 3.26 5.76 18.14
CA TYR A 125 4.38 4.87 17.84
C TYR A 125 4.48 4.60 16.35
N ARG A 126 5.68 4.30 15.87
CA ARG A 126 5.90 4.01 14.46
C ARG A 126 5.27 2.66 14.09
N SER A 127 4.54 2.63 12.99
CA SER A 127 3.95 1.40 12.45
C SER A 127 5.04 0.37 12.14
N ALA A 128 4.88 -0.84 12.66
CA ALA A 128 5.75 -1.96 12.36
C ALA A 128 5.44 -2.63 11.01
N ALA A 129 4.33 -2.24 10.38
CA ALA A 129 3.88 -2.83 9.11
C ALA A 129 4.50 -2.16 7.88
N GLU A 130 5.19 -1.02 8.07
CA GLU A 130 5.78 -0.30 6.95
C GLU A 130 7.18 -0.84 6.60
N PRO A 131 7.45 -1.05 5.30
CA PRO A 131 8.78 -1.43 4.85
C PRO A 131 9.80 -0.33 5.14
N SER A 132 11.07 -0.70 5.25
CA SER A 132 12.18 0.25 5.43
C SER A 132 12.52 1.05 4.18
N VAL A 133 11.92 0.70 3.05
CA VAL A 133 12.11 1.34 1.74
C VAL A 133 10.78 1.81 1.19
N GLU A 134 10.80 2.96 0.52
CA GLU A 134 9.63 3.48 -0.18
C GLU A 134 9.57 2.88 -1.59
N VAL A 135 8.45 2.27 -1.93
CA VAL A 135 8.26 1.55 -3.20
C VAL A 135 7.22 2.27 -4.04
N THR A 136 7.63 2.70 -5.23
CA THR A 136 6.74 3.17 -6.29
C THR A 136 6.53 2.08 -7.33
N LEU A 137 5.28 1.72 -7.56
CA LEU A 137 4.88 0.76 -8.57
C LEU A 137 4.47 1.47 -9.87
N LEU A 138 5.32 1.41 -10.90
CA LEU A 138 5.02 1.93 -12.23
C LEU A 138 4.32 0.81 -13.03
N ALA A 139 3.02 0.92 -13.25
CA ALA A 139 2.20 -0.13 -13.83
C ALA A 139 1.65 0.24 -15.21
N GLY A 140 1.96 -0.56 -16.23
CA GLY A 140 1.32 -0.43 -17.54
C GLY A 140 -0.19 -0.60 -17.43
N TYR A 141 -0.96 0.32 -18.01
CA TYR A 141 -2.42 0.34 -17.86
C TYR A 141 -3.06 -0.91 -18.48
N PRO A 142 -3.64 -1.79 -17.67
CA PRO A 142 -4.19 -3.06 -18.14
C PRO A 142 -5.60 -2.89 -18.69
N LYS A 143 -6.11 -3.94 -19.32
CA LYS A 143 -7.53 -4.04 -19.71
C LYS A 143 -8.42 -4.28 -18.49
N GLN A 144 -9.64 -3.75 -18.53
CA GLN A 144 -10.71 -4.00 -17.57
C GLN A 144 -10.31 -3.61 -16.13
N ASP A 145 -10.83 -4.30 -15.13
CA ASP A 145 -10.67 -4.01 -13.72
C ASP A 145 -9.34 -4.56 -13.12
N LYS A 146 -8.40 -4.98 -13.98
CA LYS A 146 -7.13 -5.54 -13.52
C LYS A 146 -6.26 -4.52 -12.79
N LEU A 147 -6.42 -3.22 -13.10
CA LEU A 147 -5.69 -2.18 -12.38
C LEU A 147 -6.10 -2.12 -10.90
N GLU A 148 -7.37 -2.35 -10.59
CA GLU A 148 -7.84 -2.40 -9.20
C GLU A 148 -7.19 -3.54 -8.41
N GLN A 149 -6.99 -4.70 -9.05
CA GLN A 149 -6.27 -5.82 -8.45
C GLN A 149 -4.79 -5.51 -8.25
N ILE A 150 -4.16 -4.86 -9.23
CA ILE A 150 -2.76 -4.42 -9.13
C ILE A 150 -2.61 -3.43 -7.98
N ILE A 151 -3.51 -2.46 -7.85
CA ILE A 151 -3.51 -1.49 -6.75
C ILE A 151 -3.63 -2.20 -5.42
N LYS A 152 -4.65 -3.03 -5.25
CA LYS A 152 -4.89 -3.76 -4.01
C LYS A 152 -3.67 -4.58 -3.60
N HIS A 153 -3.17 -5.43 -4.48
CA HIS A 153 -2.02 -6.28 -4.17
C HIS A 153 -0.71 -5.49 -4.04
N GLY A 154 -0.54 -4.41 -4.82
CA GLY A 154 0.62 -3.53 -4.68
C GLY A 154 0.69 -2.90 -3.28
N VAL A 155 -0.44 -2.41 -2.77
CA VAL A 155 -0.56 -1.87 -1.41
C VAL A 155 -0.30 -2.96 -0.36
N GLU A 156 -0.90 -4.14 -0.50
CA GLU A 156 -0.68 -5.29 0.40
C GLU A 156 0.79 -5.72 0.46
N LEU A 157 1.53 -5.56 -0.65
CA LEU A 157 2.96 -5.87 -0.75
C LEU A 157 3.89 -4.72 -0.34
N GLY A 158 3.33 -3.55 0.05
CA GLY A 158 4.11 -2.44 0.60
C GLY A 158 4.35 -1.27 -0.36
N ALA A 159 3.76 -1.24 -1.56
CA ALA A 159 3.86 -0.06 -2.42
C ALA A 159 3.22 1.16 -1.73
N ALA A 160 3.96 2.27 -1.68
CA ALA A 160 3.47 3.55 -1.19
C ALA A 160 2.80 4.34 -2.32
N HIS A 161 3.38 4.27 -3.52
CA HIS A 161 2.91 5.01 -4.69
C HIS A 161 2.63 4.05 -5.84
N ILE A 162 1.53 4.27 -6.54
CA ILE A 162 1.17 3.51 -7.74
C ILE A 162 0.94 4.49 -8.87
N VAL A 163 1.76 4.38 -9.91
CA VAL A 163 1.71 5.27 -11.07
C VAL A 163 1.37 4.45 -12.32
N PRO A 164 0.11 4.46 -12.75
CA PRO A 164 -0.28 3.83 -14.00
C PRO A 164 0.33 4.58 -15.19
N PHE A 165 0.56 3.90 -16.31
CA PHE A 165 0.98 4.57 -17.53
C PHE A 165 0.41 3.89 -18.77
N PHE A 166 0.20 4.68 -19.82
CA PHE A 166 -0.17 4.15 -21.12
C PHE A 166 1.08 3.80 -21.93
N SER A 167 1.02 2.69 -22.63
CA SER A 167 2.04 2.30 -23.60
C SER A 167 1.39 2.06 -24.96
N ARG A 168 2.18 1.97 -26.01
CA ARG A 168 1.70 1.60 -27.36
C ARG A 168 1.00 0.25 -27.42
N TYR A 169 1.22 -0.59 -26.42
CA TYR A 169 0.59 -1.92 -26.32
C TYR A 169 -0.68 -1.93 -25.46
N CYS A 170 -1.00 -0.82 -24.81
CA CYS A 170 -2.23 -0.71 -24.04
C CYS A 170 -3.44 -0.69 -24.99
N VAL A 171 -4.39 -1.58 -24.75
CA VAL A 171 -5.66 -1.59 -25.49
C VAL A 171 -6.64 -0.57 -24.93
N ALA A 172 -6.48 -0.21 -23.67
CA ALA A 172 -7.32 0.79 -23.00
C ALA A 172 -6.91 2.20 -23.47
N ALA A 173 -7.90 2.98 -23.89
CA ALA A 173 -7.71 4.41 -24.16
C ALA A 173 -8.07 5.25 -22.95
N PRO A 174 -7.40 6.40 -22.73
CA PRO A 174 -7.75 7.32 -21.65
C PRO A 174 -9.20 7.77 -21.77
N LYS A 175 -10.01 7.55 -20.74
CA LYS A 175 -11.39 8.04 -20.65
C LYS A 175 -11.74 8.28 -19.18
N LYS A 176 -12.06 9.53 -18.83
CA LYS A 176 -12.51 9.91 -17.48
C LYS A 176 -11.53 9.50 -16.37
N GLU A 177 -10.25 9.69 -16.61
CA GLU A 177 -9.19 9.18 -15.71
C GLU A 177 -9.26 9.80 -14.32
N GLU A 178 -9.67 11.05 -14.19
CA GLU A 178 -9.87 11.73 -12.89
C GLU A 178 -10.92 11.01 -12.03
N GLN A 179 -12.10 10.69 -12.61
CA GLN A 179 -13.16 10.00 -11.89
C GLN A 179 -12.76 8.57 -11.48
N LYS A 180 -11.96 7.91 -12.32
CA LYS A 180 -11.42 6.60 -11.99
C LYS A 180 -10.35 6.67 -10.92
N ASN A 181 -9.53 7.71 -10.95
CA ASN A 181 -8.47 7.93 -9.98
C ASN A 181 -9.00 8.05 -8.55
N GLU A 182 -10.10 8.78 -8.33
CA GLU A 182 -10.77 8.83 -7.03
C GLU A 182 -11.19 7.43 -6.53
N ARG A 183 -11.69 6.59 -7.45
CA ARG A 183 -12.03 5.20 -7.12
C ARG A 183 -10.80 4.38 -6.78
N TYR A 184 -9.72 4.53 -7.54
CA TYR A 184 -8.46 3.83 -7.31
C TYR A 184 -7.82 4.21 -5.96
N ASN A 185 -7.84 5.48 -5.61
CA ASN A 185 -7.36 5.93 -4.30
C ASN A 185 -8.21 5.37 -3.16
N ARG A 186 -9.54 5.28 -3.31
CA ARG A 186 -10.38 4.60 -2.31
C ARG A 186 -10.03 3.12 -2.14
N ILE A 187 -9.78 2.40 -3.24
CA ILE A 187 -9.36 0.99 -3.20
C ILE A 187 -8.00 0.86 -2.48
N ALA A 188 -7.06 1.76 -2.74
CA ALA A 188 -5.75 1.76 -2.10
C ALA A 188 -5.86 1.98 -0.58
N VAL A 189 -6.67 2.95 -0.14
CA VAL A 189 -6.93 3.24 1.28
C VAL A 189 -7.59 2.04 1.97
N GLU A 190 -8.60 1.43 1.36
CA GLU A 190 -9.25 0.24 1.93
C GLU A 190 -8.29 -0.96 2.03
N ALA A 191 -7.43 -1.16 1.03
CA ALA A 191 -6.40 -2.19 1.10
C ALA A 191 -5.41 -1.93 2.24
N ALA A 192 -4.97 -0.67 2.44
CA ALA A 192 -4.09 -0.27 3.53
C ALA A 192 -4.71 -0.55 4.91
N LYS A 193 -5.99 -0.21 5.09
CA LYS A 193 -6.74 -0.51 6.32
C LYS A 193 -6.78 -2.02 6.61
N GLN A 194 -7.04 -2.84 5.57
CA GLN A 194 -7.14 -4.29 5.72
C GLN A 194 -5.81 -4.98 6.02
N CYS A 195 -4.73 -4.57 5.37
CA CYS A 195 -3.41 -5.17 5.57
C CYS A 195 -2.61 -4.55 6.72
N GLY A 196 -3.18 -3.54 7.39
CA GLY A 196 -2.61 -2.95 8.60
C GLY A 196 -1.51 -1.92 8.35
N ARG A 197 -1.45 -1.31 7.17
CA ARG A 197 -0.48 -0.25 6.87
C ARG A 197 -0.79 1.03 7.64
N GLY A 198 0.25 1.77 8.02
CA GLY A 198 0.17 3.08 8.68
C GLY A 198 0.36 4.26 7.73
N ILE A 199 0.82 3.99 6.49
CA ILE A 199 0.96 5.00 5.43
C ILE A 199 -0.27 4.94 4.52
N LEU A 200 -0.79 6.11 4.15
CA LEU A 200 -1.82 6.23 3.11
C LEU A 200 -1.16 6.10 1.74
N PRO A 201 -1.41 5.01 1.01
CA PRO A 201 -0.90 4.87 -0.34
C PRO A 201 -1.65 5.82 -1.28
N ASP A 202 -0.98 6.29 -2.32
CA ASP A 202 -1.60 7.07 -3.37
C ASP A 202 -1.52 6.40 -4.75
N VAL A 203 -2.53 6.68 -5.57
CA VAL A 203 -2.56 6.30 -6.97
C VAL A 203 -2.57 7.56 -7.81
N ALA A 204 -1.50 7.78 -8.55
CA ALA A 204 -1.36 8.95 -9.41
C ALA A 204 -2.24 8.86 -10.65
N LEU A 205 -2.49 9.99 -11.30
CA LEU A 205 -3.07 10.00 -12.64
C LEU A 205 -2.14 9.30 -13.63
N PRO A 206 -2.67 8.56 -14.61
CA PRO A 206 -1.86 7.80 -15.55
C PRO A 206 -0.93 8.70 -16.38
N LEU A 207 0.34 8.30 -16.49
CA LEU A 207 1.27 8.94 -17.41
C LEU A 207 0.92 8.62 -18.87
N ALA A 208 1.09 9.60 -19.75
CA ALA A 208 0.64 9.52 -21.13
C ALA A 208 1.33 8.43 -21.96
N ASN A 209 2.59 8.10 -21.65
CA ASN A 209 3.37 7.11 -22.38
C ASN A 209 4.59 6.63 -21.57
N PHE A 210 5.25 5.57 -22.05
CA PHE A 210 6.45 5.04 -21.42
C PHE A 210 7.63 6.01 -21.39
N GLY A 211 7.74 6.89 -22.38
CA GLY A 211 8.76 7.95 -22.35
C GLY A 211 8.56 8.93 -21.21
N ALA A 212 7.31 9.18 -20.79
CA ALA A 212 7.03 9.97 -19.58
C ALA A 212 7.50 9.24 -18.32
N VAL A 213 7.35 7.92 -18.25
CA VAL A 213 7.87 7.08 -17.17
C VAL A 213 9.38 7.17 -17.08
N CYS A 214 10.08 7.02 -18.21
CA CYS A 214 11.54 7.08 -18.23
C CYS A 214 12.09 8.42 -17.68
N ARG A 215 11.38 9.52 -17.89
CA ARG A 215 11.76 10.84 -17.34
C ARG A 215 11.68 10.94 -15.82
N THR A 216 10.96 10.04 -15.18
CA THR A 216 10.87 10.02 -13.70
C THR A 216 11.97 9.18 -13.04
N PHE A 217 12.75 8.41 -13.81
CA PHE A 217 13.74 7.48 -13.26
C PHE A 217 14.81 8.15 -12.40
N ASP A 218 15.10 9.43 -12.66
CA ASP A 218 16.07 10.20 -11.87
C ASP A 218 15.61 10.53 -10.44
N GLN A 219 14.33 10.30 -10.15
CA GLN A 219 13.74 10.54 -8.83
C GLN A 219 13.94 9.36 -7.87
N TYR A 220 14.40 8.20 -8.37
CA TYR A 220 14.50 6.97 -7.62
C TYR A 220 15.96 6.53 -7.46
N ASP A 221 16.30 5.97 -6.30
CA ASP A 221 17.64 5.43 -6.04
C ASP A 221 17.89 4.14 -6.83
N LEU A 222 16.84 3.34 -7.01
CA LEU A 222 16.89 2.09 -7.78
C LEU A 222 15.65 1.97 -8.66
N VAL A 223 15.84 1.67 -9.93
CA VAL A 223 14.78 1.33 -10.87
C VAL A 223 14.94 -0.11 -11.33
N LEU A 224 13.92 -0.92 -11.08
CA LEU A 224 13.87 -2.31 -11.53
C LEU A 224 12.81 -2.44 -12.61
N PHE A 225 13.21 -2.96 -13.76
CA PHE A 225 12.31 -3.21 -14.88
C PHE A 225 12.06 -4.70 -15.05
N CYS A 226 10.82 -5.13 -14.83
CA CYS A 226 10.42 -6.52 -15.01
C CYS A 226 10.26 -6.82 -16.50
N TYR A 227 11.12 -7.67 -17.04
CA TYR A 227 11.17 -8.03 -18.45
C TYR A 227 11.10 -9.54 -18.64
N GLU A 228 10.26 -9.99 -19.57
CA GLU A 228 9.96 -11.41 -19.78
C GLU A 228 11.02 -12.17 -20.59
N CYS A 229 11.84 -11.45 -21.35
CA CYS A 229 12.81 -12.07 -22.27
C CYS A 229 14.20 -12.22 -21.68
N GLY A 230 14.40 -11.96 -20.38
CA GLY A 230 15.69 -12.13 -19.73
C GLY A 230 15.91 -11.15 -18.58
N GLY A 231 17.09 -11.20 -17.98
CA GLY A 231 17.48 -10.36 -16.85
C GLY A 231 18.19 -11.15 -15.76
N ALA A 232 18.59 -10.46 -14.68
CA ALA A 232 19.15 -11.09 -13.49
C ALA A 232 18.06 -11.38 -12.47
N PRO A 233 18.24 -12.36 -11.57
CA PRO A 233 17.31 -12.60 -10.47
C PRO A 233 17.15 -11.36 -9.60
N LEU A 234 15.91 -11.04 -9.21
CA LEU A 234 15.60 -9.85 -8.40
C LEU A 234 16.42 -9.81 -7.11
N ARG A 235 16.58 -10.97 -6.45
CA ARG A 235 17.37 -11.09 -5.22
C ARG A 235 18.81 -10.59 -5.39
N ASP A 236 19.44 -10.96 -6.50
CA ASP A 236 20.84 -10.59 -6.77
C ASP A 236 20.97 -9.10 -7.07
N LEU A 237 19.98 -8.54 -7.79
CA LEU A 237 19.92 -7.10 -8.06
C LEU A 237 19.73 -6.29 -6.78
N LEU A 238 18.86 -6.74 -5.88
CA LEU A 238 18.65 -6.09 -4.59
C LEU A 238 19.87 -6.19 -3.68
N ALA A 239 20.52 -7.36 -3.64
CA ALA A 239 21.74 -7.54 -2.86
C ALA A 239 22.89 -6.62 -3.36
N ALA A 240 23.00 -6.43 -4.67
CA ALA A 240 24.00 -5.54 -5.27
C ALA A 240 23.70 -4.05 -5.09
N ALA A 241 22.43 -3.69 -4.84
CA ALA A 241 21.99 -2.31 -4.66
C ALA A 241 21.87 -1.90 -3.18
N ALA A 242 21.96 -2.86 -2.25
CA ALA A 242 21.91 -2.56 -0.82
C ALA A 242 23.08 -1.61 -0.45
N PRO A 243 22.80 -0.53 0.29
CA PRO A 243 23.88 0.29 0.84
C PRO A 243 24.74 -0.55 1.79
N ALA A 244 26.05 -0.37 1.72
CA ALA A 244 27.01 -1.05 2.58
C ALA A 244 26.89 -0.57 4.03
#